data_02bf9dff5686b20be40bafe439b5b6ce
#
_entry.id   02bf9dff5686b20be40bafe439b5b6ce
#
_cell.length_a   1.000
_cell.length_b   1.000
_cell.length_c   1.000
_cell.angle_alpha   90.00
_cell.angle_beta   90.00
_cell.angle_gamma   90.00
#
_symmetry.space_group_name_H-M   'P 1'
#
loop_
_entity.id
_entity.type
_entity.pdbx_description
1 polymer ?
#
loop_
_entity_poly.entity_id
_entity_poly.type
_entity_poly.pdbx_seq_one_letter_code
_entity_poly.pdbx_strand_id
1 'polypeptide(L)'
;MSFLWGYMKGMVNSVLGYLGLYNKKASIVFLGLDNAGKSALLHVLKTDRVTQTRPTIHPHSEELKMGNLVLNTFDLGGHETARYIWRDYFPAIDAILFLVDSVDTKRFNEAYVELTKILESPELVNIPIAILGNKIDMVGAVSIDELKAALNYDELYAKANRPMEVFMTSVTKKIGYSDALKWISTKLPDE
;
A
#
# COMPACT_ATOMS: atom_id res chain seq x y z
N MET A 1 -29.15 -8.86 -16.62
CA MET A 1 -27.77 -8.88 -16.08
C MET A 1 -26.91 -7.65 -16.45
N SER A 2 -27.31 -6.78 -17.38
CA SER A 2 -26.54 -5.58 -17.79
C SER A 2 -26.67 -4.38 -16.84
N PHE A 3 -27.76 -4.26 -16.10
CA PHE A 3 -28.03 -3.12 -15.22
C PHE A 3 -27.15 -3.09 -13.95
N LEU A 4 -26.86 -4.25 -13.36
CA LEU A 4 -25.95 -4.38 -12.20
C LEU A 4 -24.48 -4.06 -12.57
N TRP A 5 -24.07 -4.37 -13.78
CA TRP A 5 -22.74 -4.06 -14.30
C TRP A 5 -22.54 -2.53 -14.46
N GLY A 6 -23.57 -1.83 -14.93
CA GLY A 6 -23.54 -0.36 -15.05
C GLY A 6 -23.50 0.36 -13.72
N TYR A 7 -24.22 -0.16 -12.70
CA TYR A 7 -24.25 0.42 -11.35
C TYR A 7 -22.90 0.23 -10.62
N MET A 8 -22.26 -0.93 -10.79
CA MET A 8 -20.93 -1.20 -10.21
C MET A 8 -19.83 -0.34 -10.87
N LYS A 9 -19.88 -0.12 -12.18
CA LYS A 9 -18.98 0.83 -12.86
C LYS A 9 -19.17 2.27 -12.39
N GLY A 10 -20.40 2.67 -12.11
CA GLY A 10 -20.72 4.01 -11.58
C GLY A 10 -20.18 4.25 -10.18
N MET A 11 -20.22 3.25 -9.28
CA MET A 11 -19.67 3.38 -7.92
C MET A 11 -18.14 3.44 -7.90
N VAL A 12 -17.48 2.60 -8.67
CA VAL A 12 -16.01 2.63 -8.79
C VAL A 12 -15.55 3.97 -9.40
N ASN A 13 -16.21 4.46 -10.45
CA ASN A 13 -15.91 5.77 -11.04
C ASN A 13 -16.22 6.95 -10.10
N SER A 14 -17.23 6.83 -9.22
CA SER A 14 -17.53 7.84 -8.20
C SER A 14 -16.42 7.94 -7.14
N VAL A 15 -15.93 6.81 -6.66
CA VAL A 15 -14.84 6.77 -5.67
C VAL A 15 -13.55 7.33 -6.25
N LEU A 16 -13.25 7.02 -7.50
CA LEU A 16 -12.03 7.48 -8.19
C LEU A 16 -12.08 8.94 -8.62
N GLY A 17 -13.25 9.42 -9.04
CA GLY A 17 -13.47 10.85 -9.28
C GLY A 17 -13.30 11.68 -7.99
N TYR A 18 -13.69 11.12 -6.85
CA TYR A 18 -13.50 11.70 -5.53
C TYR A 18 -12.04 11.67 -5.06
N LEU A 19 -11.24 10.69 -5.54
CA LEU A 19 -9.84 10.52 -5.19
C LEU A 19 -8.87 11.41 -5.99
N GLY A 20 -9.33 12.20 -6.97
CA GLY A 20 -8.47 13.05 -7.79
C GLY A 20 -7.47 12.27 -8.68
N LEU A 21 -7.71 10.97 -8.90
CA LEU A 21 -6.85 10.07 -9.66
C LEU A 21 -7.24 10.01 -11.16
N TYR A 22 -8.01 10.96 -11.64
CA TYR A 22 -8.44 11.03 -13.02
C TYR A 22 -7.22 11.27 -13.93
N ASN A 23 -7.00 10.39 -14.92
CA ASN A 23 -5.96 10.49 -15.97
C ASN A 23 -4.50 10.33 -15.52
N LYS A 24 -4.21 9.66 -14.39
CA LYS A 24 -2.82 9.39 -13.99
C LYS A 24 -2.42 7.94 -14.28
N LYS A 25 -1.20 7.76 -14.78
CA LYS A 25 -0.54 6.45 -14.79
C LYS A 25 0.49 6.44 -13.68
N ALA A 26 0.47 5.43 -12.85
CA ALA A 26 1.44 5.30 -11.78
C ALA A 26 1.75 3.82 -11.50
N SER A 27 3.01 3.55 -11.21
CA SER A 27 3.49 2.25 -10.78
C SER A 27 3.61 2.24 -9.27
N ILE A 28 2.74 1.50 -8.58
CA ILE A 28 2.70 1.41 -7.12
C ILE A 28 3.14 0.03 -6.69
N VAL A 29 4.12 -0.03 -5.81
CA VAL A 29 4.56 -1.30 -5.21
C VAL A 29 3.98 -1.47 -3.81
N PHE A 30 3.54 -2.70 -3.51
CA PHE A 30 3.06 -3.12 -2.20
C PHE A 30 4.17 -3.86 -1.47
N LEU A 31 4.74 -3.24 -0.45
CA LEU A 31 5.81 -3.77 0.37
C LEU A 31 5.33 -4.01 1.81
N GLY A 32 6.14 -4.68 2.60
CA GLY A 32 5.83 -5.02 3.98
C GLY A 32 6.00 -6.51 4.25
N LEU A 33 5.95 -6.89 5.51
CA LEU A 33 6.16 -8.27 5.93
C LEU A 33 5.07 -9.20 5.37
N ASP A 34 5.34 -10.49 5.40
CA ASP A 34 4.33 -11.50 5.11
C ASP A 34 3.15 -11.36 6.09
N ASN A 35 1.98 -11.76 5.65
CA ASN A 35 0.72 -11.63 6.39
C ASN A 35 0.27 -10.17 6.70
N ALA A 36 0.98 -9.12 6.25
CA ALA A 36 0.55 -7.74 6.46
C ALA A 36 -0.72 -7.33 5.68
N GLY A 37 -1.12 -8.14 4.68
CA GLY A 37 -2.34 -7.95 3.91
C GLY A 37 -2.17 -7.35 2.52
N LYS A 38 -0.95 -7.37 1.95
CA LYS A 38 -0.62 -6.85 0.61
C LYS A 38 -1.49 -7.44 -0.49
N SER A 39 -1.45 -8.76 -0.66
CA SER A 39 -2.23 -9.48 -1.67
C SER A 39 -3.75 -9.34 -1.44
N ALA A 40 -4.18 -9.23 -0.18
CA ALA A 40 -5.58 -8.98 0.15
C ALA A 40 -6.02 -7.58 -0.30
N LEU A 41 -5.18 -6.55 -0.09
CA LEU A 41 -5.46 -5.19 -0.56
C LEU A 41 -5.52 -5.15 -2.08
N LEU A 42 -4.54 -5.75 -2.77
CA LEU A 42 -4.53 -5.83 -4.22
C LEU A 42 -5.80 -6.50 -4.76
N HIS A 43 -6.20 -7.61 -4.14
CA HIS A 43 -7.42 -8.32 -4.53
C HIS A 43 -8.68 -7.45 -4.33
N VAL A 44 -8.79 -6.74 -3.20
CA VAL A 44 -9.93 -5.83 -2.93
C VAL A 44 -9.96 -4.69 -3.94
N LEU A 45 -8.82 -4.09 -4.26
CA LEU A 45 -8.74 -3.02 -5.26
C LEU A 45 -9.17 -3.50 -6.64
N LYS A 46 -8.86 -4.75 -7.00
CA LYS A 46 -9.20 -5.34 -8.29
C LYS A 46 -10.66 -5.76 -8.41
N THR A 47 -11.21 -6.37 -7.39
CA THR A 47 -12.50 -7.07 -7.47
C THR A 47 -13.59 -6.46 -6.61
N ASP A 48 -13.23 -5.54 -5.75
CA ASP A 48 -14.07 -5.04 -4.64
C ASP A 48 -14.56 -6.15 -3.69
N ARG A 49 -13.90 -7.30 -3.66
CA ARG A 49 -14.25 -8.44 -2.81
C ARG A 49 -13.11 -8.79 -1.87
N VAL A 50 -13.46 -9.05 -0.63
CA VAL A 50 -12.52 -9.59 0.37
C VAL A 50 -12.39 -11.08 0.18
N THR A 51 -11.16 -11.59 0.08
CA THR A 51 -10.88 -13.03 -0.05
C THR A 51 -9.67 -13.38 0.83
N GLN A 52 -9.63 -14.60 1.32
CA GLN A 52 -8.40 -15.10 1.93
C GLN A 52 -7.35 -15.33 0.84
N THR A 53 -6.21 -14.71 1.02
CA THR A 53 -5.07 -14.84 0.11
C THR A 53 -4.04 -15.80 0.71
N ARG A 54 -3.33 -16.52 -0.15
CA ARG A 54 -2.19 -17.34 0.26
C ARG A 54 -0.91 -16.50 0.29
N PRO A 55 0.13 -16.89 1.05
CA PRO A 55 1.42 -16.20 1.00
C PRO A 55 1.95 -16.12 -0.44
N THR A 56 2.43 -14.93 -0.83
CA THR A 56 3.01 -14.69 -2.15
C THR A 56 4.44 -15.22 -2.18
N ILE A 57 4.69 -16.21 -3.01
CA ILE A 57 6.02 -16.83 -3.18
C ILE A 57 6.76 -16.19 -4.35
N HIS A 58 6.03 -15.88 -5.42
CA HIS A 58 6.60 -15.24 -6.62
C HIS A 58 6.03 -13.84 -6.80
N PRO A 59 6.82 -12.90 -7.34
CA PRO A 59 6.33 -11.57 -7.68
C PRO A 59 5.12 -11.66 -8.61
N HIS A 60 4.11 -10.90 -8.31
CA HIS A 60 2.94 -10.77 -9.15
C HIS A 60 2.79 -9.32 -9.57
N SER A 61 2.87 -9.07 -10.88
CA SER A 61 2.57 -7.74 -11.42
C SER A 61 1.19 -7.75 -12.04
N GLU A 62 0.39 -6.76 -11.74
CA GLU A 62 -0.94 -6.59 -12.29
C GLU A 62 -1.18 -5.14 -12.70
N GLU A 63 -1.80 -4.96 -13.85
CA GLU A 63 -2.33 -3.67 -14.27
C GLU A 63 -3.76 -3.54 -13.77
N LEU A 64 -4.00 -2.59 -12.88
CA LEU A 64 -5.33 -2.23 -12.39
C LEU A 64 -5.81 -1.00 -13.15
N LYS A 65 -6.90 -1.16 -13.89
CA LYS A 65 -7.60 -0.03 -14.52
C LYS A 65 -8.77 0.37 -13.66
N MET A 66 -8.69 1.56 -13.13
CA MET A 66 -9.74 2.16 -12.30
C MET A 66 -10.16 3.49 -12.93
N GLY A 67 -11.20 3.48 -13.78
CA GLY A 67 -11.54 4.64 -14.61
C GLY A 67 -10.42 4.92 -15.60
N ASN A 68 -9.88 6.14 -15.58
CA ASN A 68 -8.74 6.54 -16.39
C ASN A 68 -7.38 6.33 -15.69
N LEU A 69 -7.40 5.92 -14.43
CA LEU A 69 -6.20 5.58 -13.69
C LEU A 69 -5.71 4.19 -14.09
N VAL A 70 -4.47 4.12 -14.50
CA VAL A 70 -3.75 2.86 -14.72
C VAL A 70 -2.70 2.73 -13.63
N LEU A 71 -2.92 1.79 -12.72
CA LEU A 71 -1.94 1.43 -11.69
C LEU A 71 -1.24 0.15 -12.12
N ASN A 72 0.06 0.22 -12.31
CA ASN A 72 0.90 -0.97 -12.35
C ASN A 72 1.22 -1.34 -10.91
N THR A 73 0.69 -2.45 -10.44
CA THR A 73 0.87 -2.89 -9.06
C THR A 73 1.77 -4.11 -9.02
N PHE A 74 2.68 -4.12 -8.05
CA PHE A 74 3.58 -5.25 -7.80
C PHE A 74 3.29 -5.81 -6.41
N ASP A 75 2.70 -7.01 -6.36
CA ASP A 75 2.54 -7.76 -5.10
C ASP A 75 3.79 -8.59 -4.87
N LEU A 76 4.67 -8.08 -4.04
CA LEU A 76 5.95 -8.72 -3.73
C LEU A 76 5.84 -9.50 -2.42
N GLY A 77 6.40 -10.70 -2.40
CA GLY A 77 6.43 -11.55 -1.23
C GLY A 77 7.07 -10.83 -0.03
N GLY A 78 6.42 -10.92 1.13
CA GLY A 78 6.91 -10.32 2.39
C GLY A 78 7.77 -11.26 3.23
N HIS A 79 7.94 -12.50 2.81
CA HIS A 79 8.80 -13.46 3.48
C HIS A 79 10.28 -13.06 3.33
N GLU A 80 11.10 -13.30 4.34
CA GLU A 80 12.51 -12.86 4.38
C GLU A 80 13.28 -13.22 3.10
N THR A 81 13.14 -14.44 2.62
CA THR A 81 13.80 -14.91 1.39
C THR A 81 13.27 -14.28 0.10
N ALA A 82 12.10 -13.65 0.11
CA ALA A 82 11.53 -13.00 -1.05
C ALA A 82 11.80 -11.48 -1.11
N ARG A 83 12.24 -10.87 -0.01
CA ARG A 83 12.42 -9.41 0.06
C ARG A 83 13.64 -8.91 -0.74
N TYR A 84 14.62 -9.77 -1.01
CA TYR A 84 15.80 -9.39 -1.80
C TYR A 84 15.44 -8.92 -3.22
N ILE A 85 14.31 -9.43 -3.76
CA ILE A 85 13.86 -9.05 -5.10
C ILE A 85 13.14 -7.69 -5.14
N TRP A 86 12.82 -7.08 -4.01
CA TRP A 86 12.14 -5.77 -4.00
C TRP A 86 12.92 -4.72 -4.79
N ARG A 87 14.24 -4.75 -4.70
CA ARG A 87 15.13 -3.80 -5.39
C ARG A 87 15.03 -3.84 -6.90
N ASP A 88 14.70 -4.99 -7.48
CA ASP A 88 14.60 -5.15 -8.94
C ASP A 88 13.44 -4.32 -9.52
N TYR A 89 12.47 -3.94 -8.68
CA TYR A 89 11.30 -3.15 -9.07
C TYR A 89 11.46 -1.65 -8.81
N PHE A 90 12.41 -1.24 -7.98
CA PHE A 90 12.58 0.16 -7.56
C PHE A 90 12.73 1.16 -8.71
N PRO A 91 13.45 0.86 -9.82
CA PRO A 91 13.60 1.82 -10.91
C PRO A 91 12.30 2.12 -11.68
N ALA A 92 11.25 1.33 -11.47
CA ALA A 92 10.01 1.41 -12.25
C ALA A 92 8.80 1.85 -11.43
N ILE A 93 9.01 2.40 -10.22
CA ILE A 93 7.89 2.74 -9.31
C ILE A 93 7.79 4.25 -9.06
N ASP A 94 6.57 4.70 -8.86
CA ASP A 94 6.22 6.10 -8.58
C ASP A 94 5.77 6.29 -7.13
N ALA A 95 5.37 5.22 -6.43
CA ALA A 95 4.95 5.26 -5.04
C ALA A 95 5.06 3.89 -4.35
N ILE A 96 5.13 3.93 -3.02
CA ILE A 96 5.18 2.74 -2.16
C ILE A 96 3.99 2.75 -1.21
N LEU A 97 3.26 1.62 -1.13
CA LEU A 97 2.36 1.29 -0.05
C LEU A 97 3.04 0.24 0.84
N PHE A 98 3.48 0.67 2.02
CA PHE A 98 4.15 -0.21 2.99
C PHE A 98 3.15 -0.68 4.04
N LEU A 99 2.77 -1.95 4.01
CA LEU A 99 1.78 -2.52 4.92
C LEU A 99 2.43 -3.11 6.16
N VAL A 100 1.85 -2.78 7.31
CA VAL A 100 2.23 -3.30 8.63
C VAL A 100 0.99 -3.93 9.26
N ASP A 101 1.11 -5.12 9.83
CA ASP A 101 0.06 -5.75 10.62
C ASP A 101 -0.01 -5.09 12.01
N SER A 102 -1.06 -4.31 12.27
CA SER A 102 -1.21 -3.55 13.52
C SER A 102 -1.39 -4.42 14.77
N VAL A 103 -1.61 -5.72 14.60
CA VAL A 103 -1.80 -6.67 15.71
C VAL A 103 -0.49 -7.40 16.04
N ASP A 104 0.39 -7.56 15.08
CA ASP A 104 1.63 -8.31 15.25
C ASP A 104 2.78 -7.44 15.80
N THR A 105 2.60 -7.01 17.05
CA THR A 105 3.54 -6.11 17.74
C THR A 105 4.95 -6.70 17.89
N LYS A 106 5.07 -8.05 17.89
CA LYS A 106 6.35 -8.74 17.98
C LYS A 106 7.24 -8.50 16.75
N ARG A 107 6.63 -8.19 15.62
CA ARG A 107 7.33 -7.98 14.34
C ARG A 107 7.47 -6.50 13.96
N PHE A 108 7.10 -5.55 14.82
CA PHE A 108 7.27 -4.13 14.51
C PHE A 108 8.73 -3.74 14.28
N ASN A 109 9.65 -4.31 15.07
CA ASN A 109 11.08 -4.07 14.85
C ASN A 109 11.55 -4.62 13.50
N GLU A 110 11.04 -5.76 13.05
CA GLU A 110 11.33 -6.30 11.72
C GLU A 110 10.80 -5.37 10.61
N ALA A 111 9.56 -4.88 10.78
CA ALA A 111 8.97 -3.90 9.86
C ALA A 111 9.76 -2.59 9.82
N TYR A 112 10.21 -2.08 10.96
CA TYR A 112 11.09 -0.91 11.06
C TYR A 112 12.39 -1.10 10.28
N VAL A 113 13.07 -2.24 10.46
CA VAL A 113 14.32 -2.55 9.76
C VAL A 113 14.12 -2.58 8.23
N GLU A 114 13.04 -3.21 7.76
CA GLU A 114 12.76 -3.26 6.32
C GLU A 114 12.39 -1.88 5.76
N LEU A 115 11.60 -1.09 6.50
CA LEU A 115 11.27 0.28 6.12
C LEU A 115 12.53 1.15 6.04
N THR A 116 13.45 1.01 7.01
CA THR A 116 14.74 1.72 7.01
C THR A 116 15.56 1.39 5.77
N LYS A 117 15.68 0.12 5.39
CA LYS A 117 16.39 -0.31 4.17
C LYS A 117 15.79 0.31 2.90
N ILE A 118 14.46 0.43 2.83
CA ILE A 118 13.77 1.11 1.72
C ILE A 118 14.13 2.60 1.70
N LEU A 119 14.14 3.25 2.85
CA LEU A 119 14.45 4.67 2.97
C LEU A 119 15.91 5.00 2.62
N GLU A 120 16.82 4.08 2.89
CA GLU A 120 18.26 4.21 2.57
C GLU A 120 18.57 3.88 1.10
N SER A 121 17.61 3.36 0.34
CA SER A 121 17.83 3.00 -1.07
C SER A 121 17.94 4.25 -1.95
N PRO A 122 19.06 4.45 -2.66
CA PRO A 122 19.27 5.63 -3.50
C PRO A 122 18.32 5.69 -4.69
N GLU A 123 17.80 4.55 -5.15
CA GLU A 123 16.85 4.45 -6.25
C GLU A 123 15.48 5.01 -5.89
N LEU A 124 15.19 5.14 -4.59
CA LEU A 124 13.89 5.54 -4.07
C LEU A 124 13.84 6.98 -3.54
N VAL A 125 14.88 7.76 -3.80
CA VAL A 125 14.90 9.17 -3.40
C VAL A 125 13.69 9.90 -4.01
N ASN A 126 12.94 10.63 -3.18
CA ASN A 126 11.71 11.35 -3.54
C ASN A 126 10.45 10.49 -3.82
N ILE A 127 10.54 9.17 -3.79
CA ILE A 127 9.36 8.31 -3.95
C ILE A 127 8.48 8.41 -2.70
N PRO A 128 7.20 8.83 -2.82
CA PRO A 128 6.28 8.91 -1.67
C PRO A 128 5.97 7.54 -1.09
N ILE A 129 5.88 7.49 0.23
CA ILE A 129 5.60 6.24 0.98
C ILE A 129 4.36 6.45 1.87
N ALA A 130 3.30 5.69 1.62
CA ALA A 130 2.19 5.57 2.54
C ALA A 130 2.37 4.29 3.37
N ILE A 131 2.46 4.45 4.69
CA ILE A 131 2.54 3.35 5.64
C ILE A 131 1.11 3.00 6.07
N LEU A 132 0.68 1.76 5.85
CA LEU A 132 -0.66 1.30 6.18
C LEU A 132 -0.60 0.38 7.40
N GLY A 133 -0.99 0.89 8.58
CA GLY A 133 -1.25 0.07 9.76
C GLY A 133 -2.54 -0.71 9.54
N ASN A 134 -2.43 -1.93 9.02
CA ASN A 134 -3.56 -2.74 8.61
C ASN A 134 -4.09 -3.62 9.73
N LYS A 135 -5.31 -4.13 9.55
CA LYS A 135 -6.05 -5.03 10.46
C LYS A 135 -6.57 -4.35 11.73
N ILE A 136 -6.91 -3.05 11.66
CA ILE A 136 -7.48 -2.31 12.81
C ILE A 136 -8.85 -2.84 13.26
N ASP A 137 -9.46 -3.72 12.50
CA ASP A 137 -10.70 -4.43 12.85
C ASP A 137 -10.45 -5.59 13.82
N MET A 138 -9.21 -5.97 14.05
CA MET A 138 -8.87 -7.06 14.96
C MET A 138 -8.61 -6.57 16.38
N VAL A 139 -8.99 -7.38 17.35
CA VAL A 139 -8.70 -7.12 18.77
C VAL A 139 -7.19 -7.12 18.99
N GLY A 140 -6.68 -6.11 19.70
CA GLY A 140 -5.26 -5.95 19.96
C GLY A 140 -4.51 -5.13 18.92
N ALA A 141 -5.21 -4.58 17.92
CA ALA A 141 -4.62 -3.62 17.00
C ALA A 141 -4.19 -2.35 17.77
N VAL A 142 -2.95 -1.92 17.51
CA VAL A 142 -2.41 -0.69 18.12
C VAL A 142 -3.00 0.57 17.49
N SER A 143 -2.95 1.67 18.20
CA SER A 143 -3.29 3.00 17.69
C SER A 143 -2.25 3.52 16.71
N ILE A 144 -2.58 4.61 15.99
CA ILE A 144 -1.63 5.27 15.08
C ILE A 144 -0.39 5.78 15.80
N ASP A 145 -0.55 6.31 17.01
CA ASP A 145 0.57 6.85 17.81
C ASP A 145 1.50 5.73 18.30
N GLU A 146 0.92 4.60 18.74
CA GLU A 146 1.70 3.42 19.10
C GLU A 146 2.44 2.83 17.90
N LEU A 147 1.80 2.78 16.72
CA LEU A 147 2.46 2.32 15.50
C LEU A 147 3.59 3.25 15.08
N LYS A 148 3.38 4.56 15.09
CA LYS A 148 4.40 5.56 14.79
C LYS A 148 5.59 5.45 15.75
N ALA A 149 5.33 5.30 17.04
CA ALA A 149 6.38 5.10 18.05
C ALA A 149 7.18 3.81 17.81
N ALA A 150 6.48 2.69 17.55
CA ALA A 150 7.11 1.40 17.29
C ALA A 150 7.98 1.36 16.01
N LEU A 151 7.61 2.13 14.99
CA LEU A 151 8.36 2.29 13.76
C LEU A 151 9.39 3.43 13.81
N ASN A 152 9.56 4.09 14.96
CA ASN A 152 10.40 5.29 15.10
C ASN A 152 10.15 6.32 13.98
N TYR A 153 8.87 6.54 13.67
CA TYR A 153 8.42 7.27 12.49
C TYR A 153 9.00 8.69 12.40
N ASP A 154 9.04 9.42 13.50
CA ASP A 154 9.49 10.83 13.50
C ASP A 154 10.97 10.94 13.11
N GLU A 155 11.82 10.01 13.58
CA GLU A 155 13.23 9.95 13.19
C GLU A 155 13.37 9.56 11.71
N LEU A 156 12.62 8.55 11.25
CA LEU A 156 12.62 8.13 9.85
C LEU A 156 12.14 9.26 8.94
N TYR A 157 11.06 9.96 9.32
CA TYR A 157 10.52 11.08 8.57
C TYR A 157 11.52 12.23 8.44
N ALA A 158 12.20 12.58 9.54
CA ALA A 158 13.20 13.65 9.55
C ALA A 158 14.41 13.33 8.64
N LYS A 159 14.77 12.05 8.53
CA LYS A 159 15.91 11.59 7.70
C LYS A 159 15.52 11.33 6.25
N ALA A 160 14.28 10.97 5.99
CA ALA A 160 13.86 10.45 4.69
C ALA A 160 13.88 11.46 3.55
N ASN A 161 13.72 12.75 3.84
CA ASN A 161 13.63 13.85 2.86
C ASN A 161 12.67 13.53 1.68
N ARG A 162 11.55 12.88 1.98
CA ARG A 162 10.50 12.47 1.03
C ARG A 162 9.12 12.48 1.69
N PRO A 163 8.04 12.59 0.92
CA PRO A 163 6.69 12.49 1.49
C PRO A 163 6.46 11.11 2.12
N MET A 164 6.12 11.11 3.41
CA MET A 164 5.69 9.90 4.15
C MET A 164 4.47 10.23 4.99
N GLU A 165 3.53 9.28 5.09
CA GLU A 165 2.34 9.41 5.92
C GLU A 165 1.86 8.05 6.42
N VAL A 166 1.24 8.01 7.60
CA VAL A 166 0.70 6.80 8.21
C VAL A 166 -0.82 6.81 8.16
N PHE A 167 -1.40 5.72 7.70
CA PHE A 167 -2.85 5.50 7.62
C PHE A 167 -3.22 4.22 8.36
N MET A 168 -4.25 4.30 9.20
CA MET A 168 -4.79 3.12 9.85
C MET A 168 -5.89 2.50 8.98
N THR A 169 -5.76 1.22 8.68
CA THR A 169 -6.58 0.57 7.64
C THR A 169 -7.15 -0.77 8.09
N SER A 170 -8.28 -1.13 7.52
CA SER A 170 -8.77 -2.50 7.49
C SER A 170 -9.16 -2.88 6.07
N VAL A 171 -8.38 -3.73 5.46
CA VAL A 171 -8.66 -4.27 4.13
C VAL A 171 -9.97 -5.06 4.14
N THR A 172 -10.21 -5.83 5.20
CA THR A 172 -11.40 -6.67 5.35
C THR A 172 -12.68 -5.86 5.54
N LYS A 173 -12.60 -4.72 6.21
CA LYS A 173 -13.73 -3.79 6.40
C LYS A 173 -13.77 -2.67 5.36
N LYS A 174 -12.82 -2.62 4.45
CA LYS A 174 -12.68 -1.58 3.42
C LYS A 174 -12.56 -0.17 4.02
N ILE A 175 -11.74 -0.02 5.04
CA ILE A 175 -11.55 1.25 5.77
C ILE A 175 -10.13 1.76 5.57
N GLY A 176 -9.95 3.08 5.35
CA GLY A 176 -8.72 3.85 5.45
C GLY A 176 -7.78 3.76 4.25
N TYR A 177 -7.72 2.69 3.49
CA TYR A 177 -6.78 2.57 2.36
C TYR A 177 -7.13 3.50 1.18
N SER A 178 -8.39 3.91 1.05
CA SER A 178 -8.79 4.93 0.07
C SER A 178 -8.13 6.28 0.35
N ASP A 179 -7.99 6.65 1.61
CA ASP A 179 -7.34 7.90 2.02
C ASP A 179 -5.83 7.85 1.72
N ALA A 180 -5.20 6.69 1.94
CA ALA A 180 -3.81 6.47 1.57
C ALA A 180 -3.59 6.60 0.05
N LEU A 181 -4.45 6.01 -0.76
CA LEU A 181 -4.39 6.12 -2.22
C LEU A 181 -4.62 7.56 -2.69
N LYS A 182 -5.59 8.27 -2.08
CA LYS A 182 -5.83 9.69 -2.35
C LYS A 182 -4.61 10.52 -2.01
N TRP A 183 -4.01 10.31 -0.85
CA TRP A 183 -2.78 11.01 -0.46
C TRP A 183 -1.65 10.73 -1.45
N ILE A 184 -1.40 9.48 -1.83
CA ILE A 184 -0.42 9.12 -2.87
C ILE A 184 -0.69 9.91 -4.16
N SER A 185 -1.94 9.98 -4.62
CA SER A 185 -2.28 10.69 -5.86
C SER A 185 -1.90 12.17 -5.85
N THR A 186 -1.93 12.80 -4.67
CA THR A 186 -1.51 14.20 -4.52
C THR A 186 0.01 14.39 -4.58
N LYS A 187 0.78 13.31 -4.50
CA LYS A 187 2.24 13.32 -4.53
C LYS A 187 2.81 12.87 -5.87
N LEU A 188 1.99 12.27 -6.71
CA LEU A 188 2.39 11.91 -8.07
C LEU A 188 2.42 13.16 -8.96
N PRO A 189 3.36 13.24 -9.93
CA PRO A 189 3.41 14.35 -10.86
C PRO A 189 2.10 14.42 -11.68
N ASP A 190 1.72 15.62 -12.06
CA ASP A 190 0.68 15.83 -13.07
C ASP A 190 1.29 15.54 -14.46
N GLU A 191 0.60 14.77 -15.28
CA GLU A 191 0.99 14.56 -16.69
C GLU A 191 0.80 15.81 -17.52
#